data_257f683e6145ab448f6426333bc4325a
#
_entry.id   257f683e6145ab448f6426333bc4325a
#
_cell.length_a   1.000
_cell.length_b   1.000
_cell.length_c   1.000
_cell.angle_alpha   90.00
_cell.angle_beta   90.00
_cell.angle_gamma   90.00
#
_symmetry.space_group_name_H-M   'P 1'
#
loop_
_entity.id
_entity.type
_entity.pdbx_description
1 polymer ?
#
loop_
_entity_poly.entity_id
_entity_poly.type
_entity_poly.pdbx_seq_one_letter_code
_entity_poly.pdbx_strand_id
1 'polypeptide(L)'
;MPDGKQVTVLVADDNEVAQRLCRRVLEKAGHRVLTASDGQEAVNLALGELPDMILMDVAMPGMDGLEAMRQIKAQKPSMAVVIASAHSMAGDRERFLAAGANDVLAKPFKLTELTGIVEKLVGGARPA
;
A
#
# COMPACT_ATOMS: atom_id res chain seq x y z
N MET A 1 -8.39 -13.79 -17.50
CA MET A 1 -7.68 -13.36 -17.42
C MET A 1 -6.48 -13.65 -17.42
N PRO A 2 -6.12 -14.29 -17.71
CA PRO A 2 -4.86 -14.66 -17.68
C PRO A 2 -3.86 -13.71 -18.04
N ASP A 3 -4.18 -12.74 -18.70
CA ASP A 3 -3.19 -11.80 -19.05
C ASP A 3 -2.84 -10.98 -17.88
N GLY A 4 -3.74 -10.77 -17.00
CA GLY A 4 -3.48 -9.98 -15.82
C GLY A 4 -2.95 -10.85 -14.73
N LYS A 5 -1.87 -10.44 -14.11
CA LYS A 5 -1.35 -11.14 -12.98
C LYS A 5 -2.14 -10.76 -11.75
N GLN A 6 -2.67 -11.73 -11.04
CA GLN A 6 -3.31 -11.47 -9.77
C GLN A 6 -2.25 -11.24 -8.71
N VAL A 7 -2.36 -10.13 -8.00
CA VAL A 7 -1.42 -9.83 -6.92
C VAL A 7 -2.20 -9.67 -5.63
N THR A 8 -1.50 -9.77 -4.53
CA THR A 8 -2.07 -9.56 -3.20
C THR A 8 -1.64 -8.19 -2.70
N VAL A 9 -2.62 -7.37 -2.34
CA VAL A 9 -2.37 -6.02 -1.85
C VAL A 9 -2.87 -5.93 -0.41
N LEU A 10 -2.02 -5.46 0.48
CA LEU A 10 -2.42 -5.19 1.86
C LEU A 10 -2.77 -3.71 1.95
N VAL A 11 -3.99 -3.41 2.39
CA VAL A 11 -4.44 -2.04 2.60
C VAL A 11 -4.47 -1.77 4.10
N ALA A 12 -3.58 -0.92 4.56
CA ALA A 12 -3.48 -0.58 5.98
C ALA A 12 -4.00 0.84 6.18
N ASP A 13 -5.14 0.97 6.84
CA ASP A 13 -5.81 2.25 7.05
C ASP A 13 -6.77 2.06 8.22
N ASP A 14 -6.79 3.00 9.16
CA ASP A 14 -7.68 2.87 10.32
C ASP A 14 -9.13 3.24 9.99
N ASN A 15 -9.39 3.77 8.81
CA ASN A 15 -10.74 4.13 8.38
C ASN A 15 -11.35 2.97 7.61
N GLU A 16 -12.42 2.38 8.16
CA GLU A 16 -13.06 1.22 7.54
C GLU A 16 -13.66 1.52 6.18
N VAL A 17 -14.17 2.74 6.00
CA VAL A 17 -14.74 3.10 4.71
C VAL A 17 -13.65 3.14 3.64
N ALA A 18 -12.50 3.69 3.97
CA ALA A 18 -11.37 3.73 3.05
C ALA A 18 -10.88 2.32 2.73
N GLN A 19 -10.79 1.44 3.73
CA GLN A 19 -10.41 0.05 3.51
C GLN A 19 -11.37 -0.62 2.53
N ARG A 20 -12.66 -0.45 2.78
CA ARG A 20 -13.70 -1.11 2.00
C ARG A 20 -13.69 -0.63 0.55
N LEU A 21 -13.51 0.66 0.37
CA LEU A 21 -13.47 1.23 -0.96
C LEU A 21 -12.27 0.72 -1.75
N CYS A 22 -11.09 0.75 -1.15
CA CYS A 22 -9.89 0.25 -1.80
C CYS A 22 -10.01 -1.24 -2.11
N ARG A 23 -10.56 -2.01 -1.17
CA ARG A 23 -10.74 -3.43 -1.36
C ARG A 23 -11.65 -3.71 -2.55
N ARG A 24 -12.77 -2.99 -2.62
CA ARG A 24 -13.73 -3.19 -3.71
C ARG A 24 -13.08 -2.93 -5.06
N VAL A 25 -12.35 -1.83 -5.16
CA VAL A 25 -11.71 -1.45 -6.41
C VAL A 25 -10.66 -2.47 -6.83
N LEU A 26 -9.84 -2.91 -5.89
CA LEU A 26 -8.77 -3.83 -6.19
C LEU A 26 -9.28 -5.24 -6.48
N GLU A 27 -10.31 -5.68 -5.76
CA GLU A 27 -10.92 -6.99 -6.03
C GLU A 27 -11.60 -6.99 -7.39
N LYS A 28 -12.22 -5.88 -7.76
CA LYS A 28 -12.83 -5.78 -9.07
C LYS A 28 -11.78 -5.85 -10.18
N ALA A 29 -10.58 -5.39 -9.89
CA ALA A 29 -9.48 -5.48 -10.85
C ALA A 29 -8.82 -6.86 -10.85
N GLY A 30 -9.30 -7.78 -10.02
CA GLY A 30 -8.81 -9.16 -10.02
C GLY A 30 -7.76 -9.46 -8.96
N HIS A 31 -7.52 -8.56 -8.03
CA HIS A 31 -6.48 -8.75 -7.02
C HIS A 31 -7.07 -9.26 -5.71
N ARG A 32 -6.22 -9.92 -4.94
CA ARG A 32 -6.57 -10.35 -3.59
C ARG A 32 -6.23 -9.21 -2.63
N VAL A 33 -7.10 -8.93 -1.67
CA VAL A 33 -6.88 -7.81 -0.75
C VAL A 33 -6.92 -8.28 0.69
N LEU A 34 -5.92 -7.84 1.44
CA LEU A 34 -5.87 -7.99 2.89
C LEU A 34 -6.04 -6.60 3.49
N THR A 35 -6.61 -6.51 4.68
CA THR A 35 -6.79 -5.21 5.33
C THR A 35 -6.21 -5.24 6.73
N ALA A 36 -5.66 -4.09 7.15
CA ALA A 36 -5.15 -3.89 8.49
C ALA A 36 -5.64 -2.54 8.99
N SER A 37 -5.94 -2.45 10.26
CA SER A 37 -6.50 -1.23 10.85
C SER A 37 -5.49 -0.42 11.66
N ASP A 38 -4.31 -0.96 11.88
CA ASP A 38 -3.25 -0.24 12.59
C ASP A 38 -1.89 -0.75 12.11
N GLY A 39 -0.84 -0.06 12.57
CA GLY A 39 0.51 -0.36 12.11
C GLY A 39 0.99 -1.74 12.53
N GLN A 40 0.66 -2.17 13.75
CA GLN A 40 1.11 -3.47 14.22
C GLN A 40 0.47 -4.59 13.42
N GLU A 41 -0.84 -4.47 13.15
CA GLU A 41 -1.52 -5.46 12.33
C GLU A 41 -0.94 -5.48 10.92
N ALA A 42 -0.59 -4.31 10.39
CA ALA A 42 0.03 -4.23 9.07
C ALA A 42 1.37 -4.96 9.03
N VAL A 43 2.20 -4.77 10.05
CA VAL A 43 3.49 -5.47 10.13
C VAL A 43 3.26 -6.98 10.20
N ASN A 44 2.34 -7.41 11.05
CA ASN A 44 2.07 -8.84 11.22
C ASN A 44 1.58 -9.47 9.93
N LEU A 45 0.65 -8.82 9.24
CA LEU A 45 0.13 -9.35 7.98
C LEU A 45 1.15 -9.30 6.87
N ALA A 46 1.94 -8.22 6.81
CA ALA A 46 2.96 -8.12 5.77
C ALA A 46 4.00 -9.22 5.89
N LEU A 47 4.44 -9.51 7.09
CA LEU A 47 5.48 -10.52 7.29
C LEU A 47 4.92 -11.93 7.27
N GLY A 48 3.65 -12.11 7.65
CA GLY A 48 3.02 -13.43 7.64
C GLY A 48 2.49 -13.85 6.30
N GLU A 49 1.86 -12.93 5.57
CA GLU A 49 1.21 -13.24 4.30
C GLU A 49 2.02 -12.87 3.07
N LEU A 50 3.05 -12.04 3.24
CA LEU A 50 3.95 -11.61 2.17
C LEU A 50 3.18 -11.08 0.96
N PRO A 51 2.39 -10.02 1.12
CA PRO A 51 1.68 -9.44 -0.02
C PRO A 51 2.66 -8.89 -1.05
N ASP A 52 2.18 -8.67 -2.25
CA ASP A 52 3.02 -8.12 -3.31
C ASP A 52 3.20 -6.61 -3.16
N MET A 53 2.22 -5.93 -2.57
CA MET A 53 2.29 -4.49 -2.37
C MET A 53 1.50 -4.12 -1.13
N ILE A 54 1.93 -3.07 -0.45
CA ILE A 54 1.22 -2.53 0.70
C ILE A 54 0.84 -1.08 0.41
N LEU A 55 -0.44 -0.75 0.60
CA LEU A 55 -0.89 0.63 0.63
C LEU A 55 -1.01 1.02 2.09
N MET A 56 -0.13 1.90 2.56
CA MET A 56 0.03 2.19 3.97
C MET A 56 -0.33 3.62 4.28
N ASP A 57 -1.36 3.82 5.10
CA ASP A 57 -1.70 5.16 5.57
C ASP A 57 -0.66 5.59 6.61
N VAL A 58 -0.29 6.86 6.59
CA VAL A 58 0.66 7.38 7.57
C VAL A 58 0.01 7.50 8.94
N ALA A 59 -1.20 8.07 8.98
CA ALA A 59 -1.85 8.38 10.26
C ALA A 59 -2.68 7.19 10.75
N MET A 60 -2.09 6.39 11.62
CA MET A 60 -2.79 5.26 12.23
C MET A 60 -2.52 5.28 13.73
N PRO A 61 -3.45 4.75 14.54
CA PRO A 61 -3.25 4.77 15.99
C PRO A 61 -2.08 3.85 16.39
N GLY A 62 -1.38 4.27 17.42
CA GLY A 62 -0.23 3.52 17.91
C GLY A 62 0.97 3.71 17.01
N MET A 63 1.29 2.70 16.23
CA MET A 63 2.42 2.75 15.32
C MET A 63 1.97 3.38 14.01
N ASP A 64 2.60 4.48 13.60
CA ASP A 64 2.22 5.12 12.34
C ASP A 64 2.77 4.34 11.14
N GLY A 65 2.32 4.73 9.95
CA GLY A 65 2.65 3.99 8.74
C GLY A 65 4.13 4.01 8.39
N LEU A 66 4.85 5.07 8.73
CA LEU A 66 6.28 5.14 8.44
C LEU A 66 7.06 4.17 9.32
N GLU A 67 6.69 4.06 10.58
CA GLU A 67 7.33 3.11 11.47
C GLU A 67 7.02 1.68 11.04
N ALA A 68 5.75 1.41 10.69
CA ALA A 68 5.37 0.09 10.20
C ALA A 68 6.18 -0.26 8.95
N MET A 69 6.32 0.68 8.03
CA MET A 69 7.11 0.46 6.82
C MET A 69 8.55 0.13 7.16
N ARG A 70 9.15 0.86 8.10
CA ARG A 70 10.53 0.60 8.49
C ARG A 70 10.71 -0.81 9.02
N GLN A 71 9.78 -1.26 9.86
CA GLN A 71 9.86 -2.61 10.41
C GLN A 71 9.69 -3.67 9.34
N ILE A 72 8.77 -3.44 8.41
CA ILE A 72 8.54 -4.38 7.32
C ILE A 72 9.77 -4.46 6.42
N LYS A 73 10.31 -3.32 6.04
CA LYS A 73 11.45 -3.30 5.12
C LYS A 73 12.74 -3.80 5.77
N ALA A 74 12.83 -3.73 7.08
CA ALA A 74 13.97 -4.31 7.79
C ALA A 74 14.02 -5.83 7.61
N GLN A 75 12.85 -6.48 7.49
CA GLN A 75 12.75 -7.91 7.30
C GLN A 75 12.64 -8.29 5.83
N LYS A 76 11.98 -7.46 5.04
CA LYS A 76 11.74 -7.71 3.62
C LYS A 76 12.04 -6.45 2.82
N PRO A 77 13.31 -6.17 2.54
CA PRO A 77 13.67 -4.92 1.84
C PRO A 77 13.04 -4.77 0.47
N SER A 78 12.67 -5.88 -0.17
CA SER A 78 12.06 -5.83 -1.50
C SER A 78 10.57 -5.62 -1.48
N MET A 79 9.95 -5.55 -0.30
CA MET A 79 8.51 -5.33 -0.21
C MET A 79 8.14 -3.96 -0.77
N ALA A 80 7.17 -3.92 -1.68
CA ALA A 80 6.72 -2.66 -2.26
C ALA A 80 5.73 -1.99 -1.32
N VAL A 81 6.06 -0.80 -0.84
CA VAL A 81 5.21 -0.04 0.07
C VAL A 81 4.90 1.31 -0.55
N VAL A 82 3.60 1.60 -0.67
CA VAL A 82 3.11 2.90 -1.13
C VAL A 82 2.53 3.61 0.08
N ILE A 83 3.01 4.79 0.36
CA ILE A 83 2.49 5.60 1.47
C ILE A 83 1.32 6.43 0.98
N ALA A 84 0.21 6.39 1.69
CA ALA A 84 -0.95 7.24 1.43
C ALA A 84 -1.04 8.28 2.53
N SER A 85 -1.13 9.54 2.16
CA SER A 85 -1.10 10.62 3.15
C SER A 85 -2.06 11.74 2.78
N ALA A 86 -2.82 12.21 3.76
CA ALA A 86 -3.67 13.37 3.60
C ALA A 86 -2.85 14.66 3.62
N HIS A 87 -1.62 14.59 4.13
CA HIS A 87 -0.76 15.76 4.19
C HIS A 87 0.26 15.64 3.07
N SER A 88 0.01 16.35 1.98
CA SER A 88 0.93 16.30 0.85
C SER A 88 1.49 17.68 0.61
N MET A 89 2.17 18.22 1.61
CA MET A 89 2.84 19.48 1.46
C MET A 89 4.13 19.29 0.68
N ALA A 90 4.67 20.37 0.20
CA ALA A 90 5.93 20.33 -0.52
C ALA A 90 6.99 19.67 0.36
N GLY A 91 7.69 18.70 -0.17
CA GLY A 91 8.73 18.01 0.58
C GLY A 91 8.28 16.72 1.25
N ASP A 92 6.96 16.53 1.45
CA ASP A 92 6.49 15.31 2.09
C ASP A 92 6.75 14.09 1.23
N ARG A 93 6.51 14.22 -0.07
CA ARG A 93 6.75 13.11 -0.98
C ARG A 93 8.22 12.67 -0.94
N GLU A 94 9.12 13.64 -1.01
CA GLU A 94 10.55 13.34 -0.96
C GLU A 94 10.94 12.72 0.38
N ARG A 95 10.35 13.20 1.45
CA ARG A 95 10.62 12.68 2.77
C ARG A 95 10.20 11.23 2.91
N PHE A 96 8.99 10.91 2.41
CA PHE A 96 8.50 9.53 2.45
C PHE A 96 9.34 8.62 1.57
N LEU A 97 9.70 9.08 0.39
CA LEU A 97 10.55 8.29 -0.50
C LEU A 97 11.93 8.06 0.12
N ALA A 98 12.48 9.08 0.76
CA ALA A 98 13.77 8.96 1.43
C ALA A 98 13.70 7.98 2.60
N ALA A 99 12.53 7.85 3.23
CA ALA A 99 12.34 6.91 4.33
C ALA A 99 12.19 5.47 3.85
N GLY A 100 12.04 5.24 2.55
CA GLY A 100 11.98 3.90 1.99
C GLY A 100 10.75 3.58 1.18
N ALA A 101 9.78 4.49 1.08
CA ALA A 101 8.56 4.22 0.32
C ALA A 101 8.89 4.05 -1.17
N ASN A 102 8.18 3.14 -1.80
CA ASN A 102 8.35 2.92 -3.23
C ASN A 102 7.59 3.96 -4.04
N ASP A 103 6.49 4.48 -3.48
CA ASP A 103 5.75 5.57 -4.09
C ASP A 103 4.86 6.19 -3.04
N VAL A 104 4.19 7.28 -3.41
CA VAL A 104 3.34 8.03 -2.49
C VAL A 104 2.05 8.42 -3.23
N LEU A 105 0.91 8.22 -2.57
CA LEU A 105 -0.37 8.69 -3.06
C LEU A 105 -0.91 9.76 -2.12
N ALA A 106 -1.24 10.93 -2.65
CA ALA A 106 -1.83 12.00 -1.87
C ALA A 106 -3.32 11.75 -1.73
N LYS A 107 -3.85 11.85 -0.52
CA LYS A 107 -5.29 11.72 -0.29
C LYS A 107 -5.96 13.08 -0.46
N PRO A 108 -7.15 13.11 -1.01
CA PRO A 108 -7.87 11.97 -1.61
C PRO A 108 -7.28 11.65 -2.97
N PHE A 109 -7.15 10.37 -3.27
CA PHE A 109 -6.65 9.95 -4.58
C PHE A 109 -7.81 9.35 -5.38
N LYS A 110 -7.63 9.35 -6.69
CA LYS A 110 -8.62 8.74 -7.57
C LYS A 110 -8.41 7.24 -7.59
N LEU A 111 -9.51 6.50 -7.82
CA LEU A 111 -9.42 5.05 -7.87
C LEU A 111 -8.53 4.59 -9.01
N THR A 112 -8.49 5.34 -10.11
CA THR A 112 -7.59 5.04 -11.21
C THR A 112 -6.14 5.23 -10.85
N GLU A 113 -5.85 6.13 -9.90
CA GLU A 113 -4.48 6.28 -9.40
C GLU A 113 -4.06 5.06 -8.61
N LEU A 114 -4.98 4.51 -7.83
CA LEU A 114 -4.70 3.32 -7.05
C LEU A 114 -4.40 2.12 -7.95
N THR A 115 -5.28 1.85 -8.92
CA THR A 115 -5.06 0.71 -9.81
C THR A 115 -3.82 0.92 -10.67
N GLY A 116 -3.57 2.17 -11.09
CA GLY A 116 -2.38 2.47 -11.87
C GLY A 116 -1.09 2.22 -11.11
N ILE A 117 -1.07 2.53 -9.82
CA ILE A 117 0.14 2.34 -9.05
C ILE A 117 0.38 0.85 -8.76
N VAL A 118 -0.68 0.07 -8.61
CA VAL A 118 -0.53 -1.37 -8.47
C VAL A 118 0.09 -1.94 -9.74
N GLU A 119 -0.41 -1.56 -10.90
CA GLU A 119 0.16 -2.02 -12.16
C GLU A 119 1.61 -1.60 -12.32
N LYS A 120 1.91 -0.36 -11.95
CA LYS A 120 3.26 0.17 -12.09
C LYS A 120 4.26 -0.61 -11.25
N LEU A 121 3.90 -0.95 -10.02
CA LEU A 121 4.86 -1.54 -9.08
C LEU A 121 4.90 -3.06 -9.15
N VAL A 122 3.78 -3.71 -9.42
CA VAL A 122 3.74 -5.17 -9.37
C VAL A 122 3.07 -5.80 -10.58
N GLY A 123 1.99 -5.22 -11.07
CA GLY A 123 1.30 -5.78 -12.22
C GLY A 123 1.93 -5.39 -13.51
N GLY A 124 2.46 -4.19 -13.58
CA GLY A 124 3.04 -3.68 -14.79
C GLY A 124 4.36 -4.32 -15.17
N ALA A 125 4.92 -5.11 -14.27
CA ALA A 125 6.16 -5.78 -14.58
C ALA A 125 5.97 -6.91 -15.56
N ARG A 126 4.75 -7.36 -15.77
CA ARG A 126 4.54 -8.46 -16.68
C ARG A 126 4.80 -7.99 -18.10
N PRO A 127 5.28 -8.86 -18.92
CA PRO A 127 5.56 -8.51 -20.30
C PRO A 127 4.29 -8.08 -20.98
N ALA A 128 4.42 -7.16 -21.80
CA ALA A 128 3.30 -6.68 -22.57
C ALA A 128 2.82 -7.75 -23.52
#